data_a39b1fc690a477b2c8b1ebfe82cd02fd
#
_entry.id   a39b1fc690a477b2c8b1ebfe82cd02fd
#
_cell.length_a   1.000
_cell.length_b   1.000
_cell.length_c   1.000
_cell.angle_alpha   90.00
_cell.angle_beta   90.00
_cell.angle_gamma   90.00
#
_symmetry.space_group_name_H-M   'P 1'
#
loop_
_entity.id
_entity.type
_entity.pdbx_description
1 polymer ?
#
loop_
_entity_poly.entity_id
_entity_poly.type
_entity_poly.pdbx_seq_one_letter_code
_entity_poly.pdbx_strand_id
1 'polypeptide(L)'
;MNQKNLDALNAMQPQSVDDLNLVEVLDVEFGIKSENANGTIKIVDGSSMPTESEISTAKVNLLAKYRSSFYAKKRGVEYPIIGDQLDALYRDIKNGTLTTSGEFFQLIKTIKDKYPK
;
A
#
# COMPACT_ATOMS: atom_id res chain seq x y z
N MET A 1 -12.57 -6.75 -12.85
CA MET A 1 -11.33 -6.14 -12.37
C MET A 1 -10.91 -5.00 -13.29
N ASN A 2 -10.31 -3.96 -12.75
CA ASN A 2 -9.84 -2.82 -13.53
C ASN A 2 -8.31 -2.78 -13.55
N GLN A 3 -7.71 -3.31 -14.62
CA GLN A 3 -6.26 -3.36 -14.78
C GLN A 3 -5.63 -1.96 -14.82
N LYS A 4 -6.33 -0.98 -15.39
CA LYS A 4 -5.86 0.41 -15.43
C LYS A 4 -5.69 0.99 -14.02
N ASN A 5 -6.63 0.71 -13.10
CA ASN A 5 -6.55 1.17 -11.72
C ASN A 5 -5.41 0.46 -10.98
N LEU A 6 -5.21 -0.82 -11.24
CA LEU A 6 -4.09 -1.57 -10.65
C LEU A 6 -2.75 -1.05 -11.15
N ASP A 7 -2.62 -0.77 -12.45
CA ASP A 7 -1.40 -0.21 -13.03
C ASP A 7 -1.09 1.17 -12.45
N ALA A 8 -2.11 2.02 -12.29
CA ALA A 8 -1.96 3.34 -11.67
C ALA A 8 -1.50 3.23 -10.22
N LEU A 9 -2.06 2.29 -9.48
CA LEU A 9 -1.68 2.04 -8.08
C LEU A 9 -0.23 1.54 -7.97
N ASN A 10 0.16 0.61 -8.84
CA ASN A 10 1.54 0.11 -8.86
C ASN A 10 2.54 1.21 -9.21
N ALA A 11 2.17 2.13 -10.10
CA ALA A 11 3.02 3.27 -10.45
C ALA A 11 3.25 4.23 -9.29
N MET A 12 2.32 4.30 -8.34
CA MET A 12 2.43 5.13 -7.14
C MET A 12 3.27 4.49 -6.03
N GLN A 13 3.45 3.17 -6.09
CA GLN A 13 4.19 2.44 -5.07
C GLN A 13 5.71 2.58 -5.29
N PRO A 14 6.48 3.03 -4.27
CA PRO A 14 7.94 3.00 -4.38
C PRO A 14 8.44 1.57 -4.60
N GLN A 15 9.36 1.38 -5.55
CA GLN A 15 9.93 0.08 -5.86
C GLN A 15 11.20 -0.20 -5.05
N SER A 16 11.90 0.85 -4.63
CA SER A 16 13.14 0.75 -3.86
C SER A 16 13.28 1.95 -2.94
N VAL A 17 14.30 1.91 -2.06
CA VAL A 17 14.61 3.04 -1.17
C VAL A 17 15.01 4.29 -1.95
N ASP A 18 15.54 4.14 -3.16
CA ASP A 18 15.96 5.27 -4.00
C ASP A 18 14.77 6.06 -4.56
N ASP A 19 13.59 5.44 -4.60
CA ASP A 19 12.36 6.11 -5.05
C ASP A 19 11.75 7.00 -3.97
N LEU A 20 12.24 6.94 -2.74
CA LEU A 20 11.69 7.69 -1.62
C LEU A 20 12.17 9.13 -1.63
N ASN A 21 11.24 10.05 -1.35
CA ASN A 21 11.53 11.47 -1.22
C ASN A 21 12.15 11.74 0.15
N LEU A 22 13.35 12.34 0.17
CA LEU A 22 14.06 12.61 1.42
C LEU A 22 13.29 13.59 2.33
N VAL A 23 12.59 14.57 1.79
CA VAL A 23 11.74 15.47 2.58
C VAL A 23 10.70 14.67 3.36
N GLU A 24 10.06 13.70 2.71
CA GLU A 24 9.08 12.82 3.35
C GLU A 24 9.73 11.91 4.39
N VAL A 25 10.89 11.34 4.08
CA VAL A 25 11.63 10.49 5.03
C VAL A 25 11.95 11.26 6.30
N LEU A 26 12.44 12.48 6.18
CA LEU A 26 12.77 13.33 7.33
C LEU A 26 11.52 13.66 8.15
N ASP A 27 10.42 13.98 7.50
CA ASP A 27 9.16 14.31 8.19
C ASP A 27 8.57 13.09 8.90
N VAL A 28 8.40 11.98 8.19
CA VAL A 28 7.69 10.80 8.69
C VAL A 28 8.51 10.04 9.73
N GLU A 29 9.82 9.86 9.48
CA GLU A 29 10.65 9.01 10.33
C GLU A 29 11.38 9.75 11.45
N PHE A 30 11.59 11.06 11.31
CA PHE A 30 12.33 11.88 12.30
C PHE A 30 11.54 13.05 12.84
N GLY A 31 10.39 13.38 12.25
CA GLY A 31 9.63 14.57 12.62
C GLY A 31 10.33 15.87 12.25
N ILE A 32 11.23 15.85 11.28
CA ILE A 32 12.02 17.01 10.84
C ILE A 32 11.35 17.68 9.65
N LYS A 33 11.12 18.99 9.77
CA LYS A 33 10.59 19.79 8.66
C LYS A 33 11.73 20.26 7.77
N SER A 34 11.60 19.99 6.47
CA SER A 34 12.60 20.34 5.47
C SER A 34 11.93 20.67 4.14
N GLU A 35 12.68 21.30 3.26
CA GLU A 35 12.23 21.63 1.91
C GLU A 35 13.35 21.38 0.90
N ASN A 36 12.96 21.12 -0.34
CA ASN A 36 13.91 20.99 -1.43
C ASN A 36 14.12 22.37 -2.07
N ALA A 37 15.33 22.87 -1.96
CA ALA A 37 15.74 24.16 -2.53
C ALA A 37 16.81 23.94 -3.58
N ASN A 38 16.44 24.04 -4.86
CA ASN A 38 17.37 23.89 -5.99
C ASN A 38 18.15 22.56 -5.99
N GLY A 39 17.46 21.46 -5.68
CA GLY A 39 18.06 20.13 -5.62
C GLY A 39 18.77 19.81 -4.32
N THR A 40 18.79 20.76 -3.36
CA THR A 40 19.40 20.59 -2.05
C THR A 40 18.33 20.58 -0.96
N ILE A 41 18.45 19.66 -0.01
CA ILE A 41 17.52 19.60 1.13
C ILE A 41 17.96 20.62 2.18
N LYS A 42 17.01 21.47 2.58
CA LYS A 42 17.20 22.49 3.60
C LYS A 42 16.28 22.20 4.78
N ILE A 43 16.86 22.03 5.98
CA ILE A 43 16.08 21.88 7.22
C ILE A 43 15.59 23.25 7.65
N VAL A 44 14.27 23.37 7.93
CA VAL A 44 13.62 24.65 8.23
C VAL A 44 13.13 24.77 9.68
N ASP A 45 13.24 23.70 10.49
CA ASP A 45 12.77 23.70 11.89
C ASP A 45 13.90 23.77 12.91
N GLY A 46 15.14 23.99 12.47
CA GLY A 46 16.31 24.07 13.36
C GLY A 46 16.91 22.73 13.77
N SER A 47 16.33 21.62 13.29
CA SER A 47 16.86 20.27 13.58
C SER A 47 18.19 20.04 12.88
N SER A 48 19.00 19.11 13.42
CA SER A 48 20.21 18.63 12.77
C SER A 48 19.89 17.53 11.77
N MET A 49 20.63 17.50 10.65
CA MET A 49 20.50 16.42 9.66
C MET A 49 20.93 15.10 10.28
N PRO A 50 20.11 14.03 10.18
CA PRO A 50 20.53 12.69 10.59
C PRO A 50 21.72 12.20 9.78
N THR A 51 22.45 11.22 10.31
CA THR A 51 23.58 10.59 9.60
C THR A 51 23.08 9.80 8.40
N GLU A 52 23.97 9.50 7.45
CA GLU A 52 23.64 8.66 6.30
C GLU A 52 23.13 7.29 6.73
N SER A 53 23.70 6.69 7.77
CA SER A 53 23.26 5.41 8.32
C SER A 53 21.85 5.48 8.88
N GLU A 54 21.54 6.54 9.62
CA GLU A 54 20.18 6.77 10.16
C GLU A 54 19.18 6.96 9.04
N ILE A 55 19.53 7.73 8.02
CA ILE A 55 18.67 7.96 6.84
C ILE A 55 18.44 6.66 6.08
N SER A 56 19.48 5.84 5.88
CA SER A 56 19.35 4.55 5.19
C SER A 56 18.39 3.62 5.93
N THR A 57 18.49 3.52 7.24
CA THR A 57 17.60 2.72 8.07
C THR A 57 16.17 3.25 8.00
N ALA A 58 15.99 4.57 8.06
CA ALA A 58 14.69 5.21 7.97
C ALA A 58 14.02 4.96 6.62
N LYS A 59 14.79 4.99 5.52
CA LYS A 59 14.28 4.68 4.18
C LYS A 59 13.76 3.24 4.10
N VAL A 60 14.50 2.28 4.64
CA VAL A 60 14.05 0.88 4.70
C VAL A 60 12.74 0.76 5.49
N ASN A 61 12.64 1.43 6.63
CA ASN A 61 11.44 1.42 7.46
C ASN A 61 10.24 2.04 6.74
N LEU A 62 10.45 3.16 6.06
CA LEU A 62 9.38 3.83 5.32
C LEU A 62 8.91 2.99 4.13
N LEU A 63 9.84 2.37 3.40
CA LEU A 63 9.50 1.47 2.30
C LEU A 63 8.65 0.28 2.79
N ALA A 64 9.01 -0.30 3.95
CA ALA A 64 8.23 -1.37 4.55
C ALA A 64 6.80 -0.93 4.91
N LYS A 65 6.64 0.31 5.42
CA LYS A 65 5.32 0.89 5.69
C LYS A 65 4.48 1.01 4.42
N TYR A 66 5.07 1.52 3.34
CA TYR A 66 4.39 1.59 2.04
C TYR A 66 3.95 0.20 1.57
N ARG A 67 4.86 -0.77 1.57
CA ARG A 67 4.57 -2.13 1.13
C ARG A 67 3.46 -2.78 1.93
N SER A 68 3.46 -2.59 3.25
CA SER A 68 2.44 -3.17 4.12
C SER A 68 1.05 -2.54 3.92
N SER A 69 0.97 -1.29 3.46
CA SER A 69 -0.30 -0.64 3.18
C SER A 69 -0.83 -0.90 1.77
N PHE A 70 0.04 -1.11 0.79
CA PHE A 70 -0.37 -1.30 -0.59
C PHE A 70 -1.11 -2.61 -0.85
N TYR A 71 -0.90 -3.65 -0.04
CA TYR A 71 -1.65 -4.89 -0.20
C TYR A 71 -3.16 -4.66 -0.11
N ALA A 72 -3.59 -3.83 0.84
CA ALA A 72 -5.01 -3.52 1.03
C ALA A 72 -5.57 -2.72 -0.16
N LYS A 73 -4.79 -1.78 -0.68
CA LYS A 73 -5.17 -1.00 -1.86
C LYS A 73 -5.28 -1.87 -3.10
N LYS A 74 -4.34 -2.78 -3.30
CA LYS A 74 -4.36 -3.73 -4.43
C LYS A 74 -5.55 -4.67 -4.34
N ARG A 75 -5.85 -5.18 -3.15
CA ARG A 75 -7.04 -6.00 -2.92
C ARG A 75 -8.31 -5.23 -3.28
N GLY A 76 -8.41 -3.97 -2.84
CA GLY A 76 -9.56 -3.13 -3.12
C GLY A 76 -9.81 -2.90 -4.60
N VAL A 77 -8.75 -2.78 -5.41
CA VAL A 77 -8.86 -2.61 -6.87
C VAL A 77 -9.37 -3.89 -7.54
N GLU A 78 -8.98 -5.06 -7.05
CA GLU A 78 -9.34 -6.34 -7.67
C GLU A 78 -10.60 -6.99 -7.10
N TYR A 79 -11.07 -6.58 -5.92
CA TYR A 79 -12.32 -7.12 -5.41
C TYR A 79 -13.45 -6.85 -6.40
N PRO A 80 -14.35 -7.83 -6.62
CA PRO A 80 -15.55 -7.58 -7.42
C PRO A 80 -16.36 -6.43 -6.84
N ILE A 81 -17.18 -5.80 -7.67
CA ILE A 81 -18.11 -4.77 -7.19
C ILE A 81 -19.01 -5.38 -6.11
N ILE A 82 -19.48 -4.54 -5.19
CA ILE A 82 -20.25 -5.03 -4.04
C ILE A 82 -21.52 -5.78 -4.46
N GLY A 83 -22.16 -5.39 -5.55
CA GLY A 83 -23.31 -6.09 -6.09
C GLY A 83 -23.00 -7.55 -6.45
N ASP A 84 -21.87 -7.79 -7.09
CA ASP A 84 -21.45 -9.15 -7.45
C ASP A 84 -21.11 -9.98 -6.20
N GLN A 85 -20.51 -9.36 -5.19
CA GLN A 85 -20.23 -10.03 -3.92
C GLN A 85 -21.53 -10.43 -3.21
N LEU A 86 -22.52 -9.55 -3.19
CA LEU A 86 -23.81 -9.84 -2.57
C LEU A 86 -24.57 -10.91 -3.33
N ASP A 87 -24.48 -10.94 -4.66
CA ASP A 87 -25.10 -11.98 -5.47
C ASP A 87 -24.47 -13.35 -5.18
N ALA A 88 -23.15 -13.42 -5.05
CA ALA A 88 -22.44 -14.64 -4.68
C ALA A 88 -22.88 -15.12 -3.29
N LEU A 89 -22.97 -14.20 -2.34
CA LEU A 89 -23.45 -14.49 -0.98
C LEU A 89 -24.89 -15.01 -0.99
N TYR A 90 -25.77 -14.37 -1.76
CA TYR A 90 -27.15 -14.80 -1.92
C TYR A 90 -27.25 -16.23 -2.47
N ARG A 91 -26.50 -16.53 -3.53
CA ARG A 91 -26.50 -17.87 -4.13
C ARG A 91 -26.03 -18.93 -3.13
N ASP A 92 -24.96 -18.64 -2.36
CA ASP A 92 -24.45 -19.54 -1.36
C ASP A 92 -25.44 -19.81 -0.24
N ILE A 93 -26.14 -18.79 0.23
CA ILE A 93 -27.17 -18.93 1.27
C ILE A 93 -28.33 -19.80 0.72
N LYS A 94 -28.79 -19.48 -0.49
CA LYS A 94 -29.93 -20.20 -1.13
C LYS A 94 -29.59 -21.68 -1.33
N ASN A 95 -28.35 -22.00 -1.71
CA ASN A 95 -27.94 -23.36 -2.03
C ASN A 95 -27.36 -24.11 -0.82
N GLY A 96 -27.26 -23.48 0.34
CA GLY A 96 -26.66 -24.09 1.52
C GLY A 96 -25.15 -24.27 1.39
N THR A 97 -24.48 -23.48 0.57
CA THR A 97 -23.05 -23.58 0.28
C THR A 97 -22.24 -22.45 0.88
N LEU A 98 -22.76 -21.74 1.87
CA LEU A 98 -22.03 -20.66 2.55
C LEU A 98 -20.99 -21.26 3.50
N THR A 99 -19.91 -21.71 2.92
CA THR A 99 -18.78 -22.37 3.60
C THR A 99 -17.47 -21.89 2.99
N THR A 100 -16.34 -22.37 3.52
CA THR A 100 -15.03 -22.08 2.96
C THR A 100 -14.83 -22.64 1.54
N SER A 101 -15.70 -23.55 1.11
CA SER A 101 -15.70 -24.07 -0.27
C SER A 101 -16.69 -23.34 -1.17
N GLY A 102 -17.48 -22.43 -0.63
CA GLY A 102 -18.53 -21.72 -1.37
C GLY A 102 -18.00 -20.62 -2.28
N GLU A 103 -18.85 -20.16 -3.18
CA GLU A 103 -18.51 -19.15 -4.18
C GLU A 103 -18.06 -17.84 -3.55
N PHE A 104 -18.80 -17.35 -2.55
CA PHE A 104 -18.50 -16.07 -1.90
C PHE A 104 -17.13 -16.11 -1.23
N PHE A 105 -16.85 -17.15 -0.43
CA PHE A 105 -15.56 -17.27 0.24
C PHE A 105 -14.39 -17.35 -0.76
N GLN A 106 -14.52 -18.16 -1.81
CA GLN A 106 -13.47 -18.35 -2.80
C GLN A 106 -13.22 -17.09 -3.62
N LEU A 107 -14.27 -16.33 -3.91
CA LEU A 107 -14.16 -15.07 -4.63
C LEU A 107 -13.26 -14.07 -3.89
N ILE A 108 -13.43 -13.96 -2.59
CA ILE A 108 -12.62 -13.07 -1.75
C ILE A 108 -11.23 -13.66 -1.47
N LYS A 109 -11.17 -14.96 -1.19
CA LYS A 109 -9.91 -15.66 -0.89
C LYS A 109 -8.89 -15.54 -2.03
N THR A 110 -9.33 -15.67 -3.26
CA THR A 110 -8.47 -15.58 -4.44
C THR A 110 -7.72 -14.24 -4.46
N ILE A 111 -8.40 -13.14 -4.15
CA ILE A 111 -7.78 -11.82 -4.12
C ILE A 111 -6.82 -11.66 -2.92
N LYS A 112 -7.22 -12.16 -1.76
CA LYS A 112 -6.39 -12.12 -0.56
C LYS A 112 -5.10 -12.92 -0.71
N ASP A 113 -5.17 -14.08 -1.36
CA ASP A 113 -4.01 -14.93 -1.61
C ASP A 113 -3.06 -14.30 -2.65
N LYS A 114 -3.61 -13.57 -3.60
CA LYS A 114 -2.82 -12.85 -4.62
C LYS A 114 -2.01 -11.69 -4.00
N TYR A 115 -2.59 -11.02 -3.01
CA TYR A 115 -1.96 -9.90 -2.32
C TYR A 115 -1.89 -10.16 -0.82
N PRO A 116 -0.99 -11.01 -0.35
CA PRO A 116 -0.89 -11.33 1.07
C PRO A 116 -0.46 -10.11 1.89
N LYS A 117 -0.91 -10.10 3.12
CA LYS A 117 -0.57 -9.08 4.11
C LYS A 117 0.92 -9.14 4.51
#